data_5126529f561bb58752d73009dcb4d702
#
_entry.id   5126529f561bb58752d73009dcb4d702
#
_cell.length_a   1.000
_cell.length_b   1.000
_cell.length_c   1.000
_cell.angle_alpha   90.00
_cell.angle_beta   90.00
_cell.angle_gamma   90.00
#
_symmetry.space_group_name_H-M   'P 1'
#
loop_
_entity.id
_entity.type
_entity.pdbx_description
1 polymer ?
#
loop_
_entity_poly.entity_id
_entity_poly.type
_entity_poly.pdbx_seq_one_letter_code
_entity_poly.pdbx_strand_id
1 'polypeptide(L)'
;MQPLLRSSLLSLLVVSTLSAQTRTIAERLGYRADSKLLILHADDLAVAHSVDAASFDALDKGAVSSASVMVPSPWITEVAAYAKAHPNADLGLHLTLTSEWETYRWGSVESKDKVPTLLDAAGMFPNDERLVAATAKPHEVERELRAQVDRALALGIRPTHLDSHMGALFTTPELIATYINVARDYHLPFLALRGDPRSAPRPPLSTQDVLLDAVVIAGPQVARDQWMAFYLKSIADLKPGLTEMIVHLGRDDAELQAVTVNHEPYGSAWRQRDYDVVTSPEFKKALQDNPIILVTWKELQKVGQRP
;
A
#
# COMPACT_ATOMS: atom_id res chain seq x y z
N MET A 1 -65.42 -18.57 -53.15
CA MET A 1 -65.00 -18.54 -51.75
C MET A 1 -63.51 -18.74 -51.74
N GLN A 2 -62.74 -17.67 -51.57
CA GLN A 2 -61.25 -17.71 -51.40
C GLN A 2 -60.93 -17.50 -49.92
N PRO A 3 -60.01 -18.25 -49.33
CA PRO A 3 -59.56 -17.99 -47.94
C PRO A 3 -58.44 -16.96 -47.90
N LEU A 4 -58.62 -15.96 -47.06
CA LEU A 4 -57.66 -14.93 -46.72
C LEU A 4 -56.55 -15.54 -45.90
N LEU A 5 -55.27 -15.52 -46.39
CA LEU A 5 -54.11 -15.78 -45.64
C LEU A 5 -53.75 -14.54 -44.70
N ARG A 6 -53.77 -14.74 -43.40
CA ARG A 6 -53.30 -13.78 -42.45
C ARG A 6 -51.80 -14.04 -42.21
N SER A 7 -50.97 -13.14 -42.70
CA SER A 7 -49.52 -13.12 -42.38
C SER A 7 -49.30 -12.46 -41.01
N SER A 8 -48.86 -13.25 -40.02
CA SER A 8 -48.46 -12.75 -38.73
C SER A 8 -46.98 -12.34 -38.81
N LEU A 9 -46.68 -11.03 -38.74
CA LEU A 9 -45.33 -10.51 -38.55
C LEU A 9 -44.92 -10.73 -37.08
N LEU A 10 -43.95 -11.59 -36.87
CA LEU A 10 -43.31 -11.79 -35.58
C LEU A 10 -42.16 -10.77 -35.47
N SER A 11 -42.37 -9.69 -34.71
CA SER A 11 -41.33 -8.70 -34.42
C SER A 11 -40.35 -9.27 -33.38
N LEU A 12 -39.16 -9.63 -33.81
CA LEU A 12 -38.05 -9.98 -32.91
C LEU A 12 -37.54 -8.70 -32.18
N LEU A 13 -37.89 -8.58 -30.92
CA LEU A 13 -37.24 -7.60 -30.05
C LEU A 13 -35.82 -8.10 -29.74
N VAL A 14 -34.80 -7.52 -30.36
CA VAL A 14 -33.40 -7.68 -29.99
C VAL A 14 -33.17 -6.85 -28.73
N VAL A 15 -33.23 -7.50 -27.55
CA VAL A 15 -32.80 -6.90 -26.29
C VAL A 15 -31.29 -6.92 -26.30
N SER A 16 -30.68 -5.80 -26.71
CA SER A 16 -29.22 -5.57 -26.52
C SER A 16 -28.97 -5.41 -25.04
N THR A 17 -28.48 -6.47 -24.39
CA THR A 17 -27.91 -6.35 -23.05
C THR A 17 -26.60 -5.55 -23.18
N LEU A 18 -26.66 -4.23 -22.98
CA LEU A 18 -25.48 -3.44 -22.70
C LEU A 18 -24.90 -4.00 -21.39
N SER A 19 -23.89 -4.83 -21.51
CA SER A 19 -23.01 -5.14 -20.37
C SER A 19 -22.40 -3.80 -19.94
N ALA A 20 -22.80 -3.29 -18.78
CA ALA A 20 -22.21 -2.08 -18.22
C ALA A 20 -20.73 -2.38 -17.96
N GLN A 21 -19.89 -1.97 -18.89
CA GLN A 21 -18.44 -2.11 -18.76
C GLN A 21 -18.02 -1.29 -17.53
N THR A 22 -17.57 -1.96 -16.48
CA THR A 22 -17.11 -1.27 -15.26
C THR A 22 -15.97 -0.35 -15.62
N ARG A 23 -16.11 0.95 -15.28
CA ARG A 23 -15.08 1.95 -15.53
C ARG A 23 -13.77 1.56 -14.86
N THR A 24 -12.67 1.73 -15.57
CA THR A 24 -11.32 1.59 -15.02
C THR A 24 -11.08 2.63 -13.92
N ILE A 25 -10.07 2.41 -13.08
CA ILE A 25 -9.68 3.42 -12.06
C ILE A 25 -9.29 4.74 -12.73
N ALA A 26 -8.61 4.69 -13.89
CA ALA A 26 -8.27 5.89 -14.66
C ALA A 26 -9.53 6.68 -15.05
N GLU A 27 -10.55 6.01 -15.60
CA GLU A 27 -11.81 6.66 -15.97
C GLU A 27 -12.60 7.20 -14.75
N ARG A 28 -12.51 6.52 -13.61
CA ARG A 28 -13.13 7.00 -12.36
C ARG A 28 -12.46 8.27 -11.85
N LEU A 29 -11.16 8.44 -12.08
CA LEU A 29 -10.39 9.64 -11.79
C LEU A 29 -10.52 10.72 -12.88
N GLY A 30 -11.19 10.44 -14.01
CA GLY A 30 -11.39 11.38 -15.11
C GLY A 30 -10.31 11.35 -16.19
N TYR A 31 -9.46 10.34 -16.18
CA TYR A 31 -8.43 10.11 -17.19
C TYR A 31 -8.91 9.13 -18.27
N ARG A 32 -8.11 8.96 -19.32
CA ARG A 32 -8.36 7.96 -20.35
C ARG A 32 -8.17 6.55 -19.79
N ALA A 33 -8.93 5.58 -20.30
CA ALA A 33 -8.85 4.19 -19.84
C ALA A 33 -7.45 3.56 -20.00
N ASP A 34 -6.67 4.04 -20.99
CA ASP A 34 -5.31 3.59 -21.29
C ASP A 34 -4.21 4.40 -20.58
N SER A 35 -4.56 5.28 -19.63
CA SER A 35 -3.59 6.07 -18.85
C SER A 35 -2.75 5.19 -17.93
N LYS A 36 -1.48 5.55 -17.80
CA LYS A 36 -0.53 4.96 -16.85
C LYS A 36 -0.57 5.78 -15.56
N LEU A 37 -1.19 5.23 -14.53
CA LEU A 37 -1.28 5.85 -13.21
C LEU A 37 -0.20 5.27 -12.30
N LEU A 38 0.50 6.13 -11.57
CA LEU A 38 1.58 5.73 -10.67
C LEU A 38 1.42 6.38 -9.31
N ILE A 39 1.42 5.56 -8.26
CA ILE A 39 1.65 5.98 -6.88
C ILE A 39 3.14 5.76 -6.60
N LEU A 40 3.87 6.82 -6.23
CA LEU A 40 5.21 6.71 -5.65
C LEU A 40 5.06 6.67 -4.14
N HIS A 41 5.30 5.53 -3.54
CA HIS A 41 4.95 5.24 -2.16
C HIS A 41 6.18 4.96 -1.29
N ALA A 42 6.28 5.66 -0.15
CA ALA A 42 7.34 5.44 0.83
C ALA A 42 6.80 4.64 2.03
N ASP A 43 7.31 3.44 2.24
CA ASP A 43 6.97 2.59 3.38
C ASP A 43 7.75 2.98 4.65
N ASP A 44 7.31 2.45 5.79
CA ASP A 44 8.00 2.37 7.08
C ASP A 44 8.15 3.70 7.86
N LEU A 45 7.33 4.72 7.63
CA LEU A 45 7.36 5.90 8.48
C LEU A 45 7.14 5.53 9.97
N ALA A 46 7.72 6.27 10.87
CA ALA A 46 7.74 6.08 12.31
C ALA A 46 8.71 5.00 12.81
N VAL A 47 9.36 4.22 11.95
CA VAL A 47 10.28 3.17 12.42
C VAL A 47 11.56 3.74 13.01
N ALA A 48 12.12 4.82 12.44
CA ALA A 48 13.32 5.52 12.89
C ALA A 48 13.28 6.99 12.43
N HIS A 49 13.91 7.90 13.17
CA HIS A 49 14.00 9.31 12.76
C HIS A 49 14.65 9.49 11.39
N SER A 50 15.70 8.73 11.11
CA SER A 50 16.40 8.75 9.82
C SER A 50 15.51 8.37 8.64
N VAL A 51 14.50 7.50 8.86
CA VAL A 51 13.47 7.14 7.88
C VAL A 51 12.47 8.27 7.72
N ASP A 52 11.98 8.81 8.84
CA ASP A 52 11.03 9.93 8.84
C ASP A 52 11.62 11.16 8.15
N ALA A 53 12.84 11.55 8.50
CA ALA A 53 13.52 12.69 7.89
C ALA A 53 13.70 12.56 6.37
N ALA A 54 14.04 11.36 5.88
CA ALA A 54 14.16 11.11 4.44
C ALA A 54 12.81 11.14 3.74
N SER A 55 11.79 10.54 4.35
CA SER A 55 10.45 10.42 3.78
C SER A 55 9.71 11.77 3.77
N PHE A 56 9.82 12.56 4.83
CA PHE A 56 9.25 13.91 4.88
C PHE A 56 9.88 14.83 3.84
N ASP A 57 11.22 14.80 3.72
CA ASP A 57 11.92 15.56 2.70
C ASP A 57 11.48 15.17 1.27
N ALA A 58 11.28 13.86 1.02
CA ALA A 58 10.81 13.38 -0.27
C ALA A 58 9.35 13.76 -0.55
N LEU A 59 8.47 13.72 0.46
CA LEU A 59 7.08 14.19 0.36
C LEU A 59 7.02 15.69 0.08
N ASP A 60 7.78 16.49 0.83
CA ASP A 60 7.81 17.94 0.68
C ASP A 60 8.35 18.39 -0.68
N LYS A 61 9.28 17.64 -1.25
CA LYS A 61 9.81 17.85 -2.61
C LYS A 61 8.91 17.29 -3.72
N GLY A 62 7.86 16.55 -3.38
CA GLY A 62 7.04 15.82 -4.36
C GLY A 62 7.81 14.72 -5.07
N ALA A 63 8.87 14.19 -4.46
CA ALA A 63 9.65 13.06 -4.97
C ALA A 63 8.95 11.72 -4.73
N VAL A 64 8.07 11.67 -3.73
CA VAL A 64 7.06 10.62 -3.53
C VAL A 64 5.70 11.26 -3.38
N SER A 65 4.62 10.54 -3.70
CA SER A 65 3.25 11.05 -3.68
C SER A 65 2.42 10.53 -2.51
N SER A 66 2.92 9.51 -1.81
CA SER A 66 2.25 8.82 -0.72
C SER A 66 3.26 8.19 0.23
N ALA A 67 2.85 7.90 1.46
CA ALA A 67 3.65 7.15 2.42
C ALA A 67 2.76 6.37 3.39
N SER A 68 3.30 5.35 4.07
CA SER A 68 2.58 4.61 5.09
C SER A 68 3.35 4.48 6.41
N VAL A 69 2.60 4.42 7.51
CA VAL A 69 3.05 4.66 8.89
C VAL A 69 2.95 3.40 9.72
N MET A 70 4.06 2.96 10.31
CA MET A 70 4.14 1.85 11.27
C MET A 70 3.71 2.33 12.67
N VAL A 71 2.43 2.20 12.99
CA VAL A 71 1.86 2.73 14.23
C VAL A 71 2.46 2.14 15.52
N PRO A 72 2.88 0.87 15.59
CA PRO A 72 3.54 0.31 16.77
C PRO A 72 4.93 0.90 17.04
N SER A 73 5.53 1.54 16.05
CA SER A 73 6.93 2.00 16.10
C SER A 73 7.12 3.25 16.97
N PRO A 74 8.33 3.45 17.57
CA PRO A 74 8.57 4.49 18.56
C PRO A 74 8.45 5.93 18.07
N TRP A 75 8.73 6.21 16.79
CA TRP A 75 8.72 7.58 16.23
C TRP A 75 7.35 8.05 15.74
N ILE A 76 6.28 7.32 16.05
CA ILE A 76 4.91 7.66 15.64
C ILE A 76 4.49 9.10 16.00
N THR A 77 5.01 9.67 17.10
CA THR A 77 4.69 11.04 17.52
C THR A 77 5.33 12.09 16.61
N GLU A 78 6.47 11.79 16.00
CA GLU A 78 7.09 12.66 14.99
C GLU A 78 6.24 12.71 13.73
N VAL A 79 5.77 11.55 13.26
CA VAL A 79 4.85 11.45 12.12
C VAL A 79 3.53 12.17 12.40
N ALA A 80 3.00 12.06 13.63
CA ALA A 80 1.80 12.79 14.03
C ALA A 80 2.00 14.32 13.99
N ALA A 81 3.18 14.80 14.39
CA ALA A 81 3.53 16.23 14.28
C ALA A 81 3.63 16.66 12.82
N TYR A 82 4.25 15.86 11.95
CA TYR A 82 4.31 16.11 10.51
C TYR A 82 2.90 16.13 9.89
N ALA A 83 2.06 15.15 10.18
CA ALA A 83 0.67 15.08 9.67
C ALA A 83 -0.15 16.31 10.07
N LYS A 84 0.04 16.81 11.29
CA LYS A 84 -0.59 18.06 11.75
C LYS A 84 -0.13 19.29 10.98
N ALA A 85 1.15 19.39 10.67
CA ALA A 85 1.73 20.48 9.90
C ALA A 85 1.37 20.39 8.40
N HIS A 86 1.16 19.20 7.88
CA HIS A 86 0.90 18.89 6.47
C HIS A 86 -0.44 18.15 6.28
N PRO A 87 -1.61 18.80 6.51
CA PRO A 87 -2.92 18.12 6.50
C PRO A 87 -3.33 17.58 5.12
N ASN A 88 -2.58 17.93 4.10
CA ASN A 88 -2.76 17.43 2.73
C ASN A 88 -1.84 16.29 2.35
N ALA A 89 -0.87 15.92 3.19
CA ALA A 89 -0.02 14.77 2.93
C ALA A 89 -0.86 13.50 2.79
N ASP A 90 -0.45 12.64 1.88
CA ASP A 90 -1.06 11.33 1.69
C ASP A 90 -0.34 10.32 2.57
N LEU A 91 -0.93 10.04 3.74
CA LEU A 91 -0.39 9.13 4.73
C LEU A 91 -1.36 7.97 4.97
N GLY A 92 -0.94 6.76 4.64
CA GLY A 92 -1.63 5.52 4.98
C GLY A 92 -1.12 4.91 6.29
N LEU A 93 -1.61 3.72 6.63
CA LEU A 93 -1.08 2.93 7.73
C LEU A 93 -0.45 1.65 7.20
N HIS A 94 0.83 1.47 7.53
CA HIS A 94 1.61 0.27 7.29
C HIS A 94 1.34 -0.72 8.41
N LEU A 95 0.22 -1.47 8.29
CA LEU A 95 -0.27 -2.35 9.33
C LEU A 95 0.79 -3.42 9.65
N THR A 96 1.24 -3.42 10.89
CA THR A 96 2.48 -4.06 11.32
C THR A 96 2.20 -5.20 12.25
N LEU A 97 2.67 -6.41 11.89
CA LEU A 97 2.61 -7.63 12.71
C LEU A 97 3.97 -8.33 12.82
N THR A 98 5.04 -7.70 12.28
CA THR A 98 6.41 -8.22 12.32
C THR A 98 7.35 -7.17 12.88
N SER A 99 8.50 -7.60 13.41
CA SER A 99 9.57 -6.76 13.94
C SER A 99 10.90 -7.45 13.63
N GLU A 100 11.43 -7.22 12.43
CA GLU A 100 12.47 -8.03 11.81
C GLU A 100 13.90 -7.65 12.24
N TRP A 101 14.13 -6.46 12.80
CA TRP A 101 15.47 -6.01 13.16
C TRP A 101 15.99 -6.68 14.42
N GLU A 102 17.28 -6.88 14.52
CA GLU A 102 17.90 -7.73 15.54
C GLU A 102 17.83 -7.12 16.95
N THR A 103 18.22 -5.85 17.07
CA THR A 103 18.40 -5.17 18.37
C THR A 103 17.39 -4.06 18.63
N TYR A 104 16.65 -3.64 17.63
CA TYR A 104 15.62 -2.61 17.72
C TYR A 104 14.27 -3.19 17.31
N ARG A 105 13.46 -3.51 18.31
CA ARG A 105 12.22 -4.27 18.15
C ARG A 105 11.03 -3.57 18.75
N TRP A 106 9.87 -3.84 18.20
CA TRP A 106 8.57 -3.31 18.64
C TRP A 106 7.54 -4.41 18.83
N GLY A 107 6.54 -4.13 19.69
CA GLY A 107 5.44 -5.04 19.98
C GLY A 107 4.10 -4.44 19.56
N SER A 108 3.01 -5.05 20.07
CA SER A 108 1.64 -4.65 19.76
C SER A 108 1.23 -3.31 20.36
N VAL A 109 0.30 -2.63 19.67
CA VAL A 109 -0.44 -1.48 20.20
C VAL A 109 -1.48 -1.94 21.23
N GLU A 110 -2.14 -3.05 20.94
CA GLU A 110 -3.07 -3.67 21.87
C GLU A 110 -2.32 -4.31 23.04
N SER A 111 -2.99 -4.48 24.17
CA SER A 111 -2.45 -5.11 25.36
C SER A 111 -2.05 -6.57 25.10
N LYS A 112 -0.85 -6.96 25.55
CA LYS A 112 -0.22 -8.27 25.28
C LYS A 112 -1.09 -9.47 25.68
N ASP A 113 -1.88 -9.34 26.73
CA ASP A 113 -2.78 -10.38 27.21
C ASP A 113 -3.96 -10.65 26.26
N LYS A 114 -4.26 -9.69 25.37
CA LYS A 114 -5.35 -9.80 24.40
C LYS A 114 -4.92 -10.28 23.03
N VAL A 115 -3.62 -10.24 22.74
CA VAL A 115 -3.03 -10.63 21.45
C VAL A 115 -1.80 -11.56 21.62
N PRO A 116 -1.87 -12.56 22.51
CA PRO A 116 -0.71 -13.37 22.87
C PRO A 116 -0.14 -14.17 21.71
N THR A 117 -0.94 -14.52 20.68
CA THR A 117 -0.45 -15.29 19.52
C THR A 117 0.31 -14.45 18.49
N LEU A 118 0.30 -13.13 18.65
CA LEU A 118 1.02 -12.20 17.78
C LEU A 118 2.44 -11.89 18.29
N LEU A 119 2.78 -12.33 19.50
CA LEU A 119 3.99 -11.88 20.19
C LEU A 119 4.88 -13.07 20.56
N ASP A 120 6.18 -12.83 20.52
CA ASP A 120 7.18 -13.76 21.03
C ASP A 120 7.28 -13.69 22.58
N ALA A 121 8.17 -14.52 23.17
CA ALA A 121 8.35 -14.59 24.61
C ALA A 121 8.85 -13.27 25.23
N ALA A 122 9.49 -12.39 24.45
CA ALA A 122 9.91 -11.05 24.88
C ALA A 122 8.76 -10.02 24.76
N GLY A 123 7.62 -10.43 24.19
CA GLY A 123 6.45 -9.56 23.95
C GLY A 123 6.65 -8.61 22.78
N MET A 124 7.45 -9.00 21.81
CA MET A 124 7.66 -8.30 20.54
C MET A 124 6.97 -9.08 19.40
N PHE A 125 6.62 -8.40 18.32
CA PHE A 125 6.19 -9.09 17.10
C PHE A 125 7.29 -10.05 16.59
N PRO A 126 6.93 -11.16 15.91
CA PRO A 126 7.92 -12.05 15.30
C PRO A 126 8.71 -11.32 14.20
N ASN A 127 9.87 -11.86 13.89
CA ASN A 127 10.78 -11.26 12.89
C ASN A 127 10.54 -11.74 11.46
N ASP A 128 9.50 -12.54 11.22
CA ASP A 128 9.26 -13.19 9.94
C ASP A 128 7.75 -13.35 9.71
N GLU A 129 7.26 -13.02 8.53
CA GLU A 129 5.85 -13.11 8.14
C GLU A 129 5.33 -14.56 8.14
N ARG A 130 6.21 -15.57 7.96
CA ARG A 130 5.85 -16.99 8.03
C ARG A 130 5.51 -17.41 9.46
N LEU A 131 6.14 -16.80 10.45
CA LEU A 131 5.78 -17.02 11.86
C LEU A 131 4.40 -16.43 12.16
N VAL A 132 4.10 -15.25 11.62
CA VAL A 132 2.74 -14.67 11.70
C VAL A 132 1.73 -15.63 11.09
N ALA A 133 2.00 -16.13 9.87
CA ALA A 133 1.12 -17.11 9.20
C ALA A 133 0.88 -18.38 10.02
N ALA A 134 1.89 -18.82 10.76
CA ALA A 134 1.83 -20.06 11.53
C ALA A 134 1.14 -19.94 12.89
N THR A 135 1.18 -18.76 13.53
CA THR A 135 0.76 -18.59 14.93
C THR A 135 -0.41 -17.63 15.12
N ALA A 136 -0.55 -16.62 14.27
CA ALA A 136 -1.51 -15.54 14.47
C ALA A 136 -2.96 -16.02 14.34
N LYS A 137 -3.79 -15.71 15.33
CA LYS A 137 -5.23 -15.98 15.29
C LYS A 137 -5.95 -14.77 14.67
N PRO A 138 -6.83 -14.96 13.68
CA PRO A 138 -7.50 -13.87 12.98
C PRO A 138 -8.21 -12.86 13.90
N HIS A 139 -8.83 -13.29 14.99
CA HIS A 139 -9.51 -12.40 15.93
C HIS A 139 -8.54 -11.54 16.78
N GLU A 140 -7.32 -12.03 17.04
CA GLU A 140 -6.26 -11.25 17.68
C GLU A 140 -5.65 -10.26 16.70
N VAL A 141 -5.46 -10.70 15.43
CA VAL A 141 -5.03 -9.82 14.34
C VAL A 141 -6.04 -8.69 14.16
N GLU A 142 -7.33 -8.98 14.04
CA GLU A 142 -8.37 -7.94 13.91
C GLU A 142 -8.29 -6.92 15.06
N ARG A 143 -8.14 -7.39 16.30
CA ARG A 143 -8.01 -6.54 17.47
C ARG A 143 -6.80 -5.62 17.38
N GLU A 144 -5.66 -6.15 17.01
CA GLU A 144 -4.42 -5.38 16.83
C GLU A 144 -4.54 -4.36 15.69
N LEU A 145 -5.05 -4.76 14.53
CA LEU A 145 -5.22 -3.83 13.41
C LEU A 145 -6.13 -2.66 13.76
N ARG A 146 -7.24 -2.92 14.47
CA ARG A 146 -8.12 -1.86 14.96
C ARG A 146 -7.41 -0.96 15.96
N ALA A 147 -6.64 -1.52 16.88
CA ALA A 147 -5.86 -0.73 17.83
C ALA A 147 -4.82 0.18 17.12
N GLN A 148 -4.19 -0.29 16.05
CA GLN A 148 -3.28 0.53 15.25
C GLN A 148 -4.04 1.69 14.57
N VAL A 149 -5.17 1.42 13.93
CA VAL A 149 -5.99 2.48 13.29
C VAL A 149 -6.48 3.48 14.33
N ASP A 150 -7.03 3.03 15.44
CA ASP A 150 -7.58 3.89 16.51
C ASP A 150 -6.48 4.76 17.13
N ARG A 151 -5.27 4.20 17.36
CA ARG A 151 -4.12 4.96 17.87
C ARG A 151 -3.69 6.05 16.89
N ALA A 152 -3.61 5.75 15.59
CA ALA A 152 -3.30 6.74 14.57
C ALA A 152 -4.31 7.90 14.58
N LEU A 153 -5.61 7.56 14.60
CA LEU A 153 -6.69 8.54 14.67
C LEU A 153 -6.63 9.40 15.95
N ALA A 154 -6.34 8.78 17.09
CA ALA A 154 -6.18 9.49 18.37
C ALA A 154 -4.99 10.46 18.38
N LEU A 155 -3.92 10.14 17.64
CA LEU A 155 -2.77 11.02 17.42
C LEU A 155 -3.01 12.11 16.37
N GLY A 156 -4.16 12.10 15.72
CA GLY A 156 -4.54 13.09 14.69
C GLY A 156 -4.07 12.74 13.27
N ILE A 157 -3.50 11.56 13.06
CA ILE A 157 -3.20 11.03 11.72
C ILE A 157 -4.52 10.60 11.08
N ARG A 158 -4.79 11.08 9.87
CA ARG A 158 -5.98 10.74 9.08
C ARG A 158 -5.57 9.82 7.93
N PRO A 159 -5.63 8.49 8.10
CA PRO A 159 -5.14 7.58 7.09
C PRO A 159 -5.93 7.66 5.79
N THR A 160 -5.22 7.60 4.67
CA THR A 160 -5.80 7.62 3.32
C THR A 160 -5.98 6.21 2.75
N HIS A 161 -5.24 5.24 3.26
CA HIS A 161 -5.27 3.82 2.86
C HIS A 161 -4.63 2.93 3.93
N LEU A 162 -4.73 1.62 3.72
CA LEU A 162 -4.05 0.60 4.49
C LEU A 162 -3.20 -0.27 3.57
N ASP A 163 -2.03 -0.67 4.05
CA ASP A 163 -1.17 -1.67 3.45
C ASP A 163 -0.60 -2.62 4.53
N SER A 164 0.43 -3.42 4.25
CA SER A 164 0.91 -4.45 5.18
C SER A 164 2.42 -4.54 5.20
N HIS A 165 3.01 -4.21 6.34
CA HIS A 165 4.45 -4.38 6.59
C HIS A 165 4.88 -5.83 6.31
N MET A 166 5.97 -6.00 5.53
CA MET A 166 6.50 -7.28 5.04
C MET A 166 5.44 -8.18 4.36
N GLY A 167 4.27 -7.65 3.99
CA GLY A 167 3.19 -8.45 3.43
C GLY A 167 2.60 -9.50 4.39
N ALA A 168 2.80 -9.36 5.69
CA ALA A 168 2.38 -10.34 6.69
C ALA A 168 0.87 -10.66 6.63
N LEU A 169 0.04 -9.67 6.30
CA LEU A 169 -1.42 -9.84 6.15
C LEU A 169 -1.83 -10.56 4.85
N PHE A 170 -0.90 -10.78 3.92
CA PHE A 170 -1.15 -11.49 2.65
C PHE A 170 -0.72 -12.95 2.67
N THR A 171 -0.31 -13.47 3.83
CA THR A 171 0.26 -14.81 3.95
C THR A 171 -0.79 -15.92 4.01
N THR A 172 -2.00 -15.64 4.53
CA THR A 172 -3.12 -16.61 4.56
C THR A 172 -4.45 -15.98 4.16
N PRO A 173 -5.41 -16.76 3.63
CA PRO A 173 -6.73 -16.25 3.27
C PRO A 173 -7.49 -15.61 4.45
N GLU A 174 -7.30 -16.13 5.66
CA GLU A 174 -7.94 -15.63 6.87
C GLU A 174 -7.40 -14.25 7.28
N LEU A 175 -6.09 -14.04 7.16
CA LEU A 175 -5.45 -12.75 7.42
C LEU A 175 -5.84 -11.70 6.37
N ILE A 176 -5.87 -12.09 5.09
CA ILE A 176 -6.39 -11.23 4.01
C ILE A 176 -7.84 -10.81 4.30
N ALA A 177 -8.69 -11.76 4.69
CA ALA A 177 -10.09 -11.47 5.01
C ALA A 177 -10.20 -10.48 6.18
N THR A 178 -9.42 -10.69 7.24
CA THR A 178 -9.37 -9.80 8.40
C THR A 178 -8.94 -8.39 8.00
N TYR A 179 -7.88 -8.27 7.21
CA TYR A 179 -7.37 -7.00 6.68
C TYR A 179 -8.43 -6.24 5.87
N ILE A 180 -9.09 -6.91 4.92
CA ILE A 180 -10.14 -6.30 4.08
C ILE A 180 -11.33 -5.85 4.93
N ASN A 181 -11.76 -6.66 5.92
CA ASN A 181 -12.87 -6.30 6.80
C ASN A 181 -12.55 -5.05 7.62
N VAL A 182 -11.35 -5.00 8.23
CA VAL A 182 -10.91 -3.81 8.98
C VAL A 182 -10.88 -2.59 8.06
N ALA A 183 -10.30 -2.69 6.88
CA ALA A 183 -10.25 -1.57 5.92
C ALA A 183 -11.65 -1.04 5.58
N ARG A 184 -12.62 -1.94 5.35
CA ARG A 184 -14.01 -1.59 5.04
C ARG A 184 -14.73 -0.93 6.19
N ASP A 185 -14.52 -1.42 7.42
CA ASP A 185 -15.16 -0.86 8.62
C ASP A 185 -14.69 0.58 8.88
N TYR A 186 -13.44 0.90 8.55
CA TYR A 186 -12.90 2.26 8.63
C TYR A 186 -13.09 3.08 7.33
N HIS A 187 -13.74 2.51 6.30
CA HIS A 187 -13.96 3.14 4.99
C HIS A 187 -12.67 3.58 4.30
N LEU A 188 -11.62 2.77 4.44
CA LEU A 188 -10.31 3.03 3.85
C LEU A 188 -10.07 2.15 2.62
N PRO A 189 -9.53 2.69 1.53
CA PRO A 189 -8.91 1.89 0.49
C PRO A 189 -7.78 1.05 1.08
N PHE A 190 -7.42 0.00 0.39
CA PHE A 190 -6.37 -0.91 0.84
C PHE A 190 -5.58 -1.45 -0.34
N LEU A 191 -4.30 -1.75 -0.10
CA LEU A 191 -3.45 -2.38 -1.09
C LEU A 191 -3.98 -3.78 -1.42
N ALA A 192 -4.40 -3.98 -2.66
CA ALA A 192 -4.78 -5.27 -3.21
C ALA A 192 -4.47 -5.33 -4.70
N LEU A 193 -3.93 -6.46 -5.16
CA LEU A 193 -3.57 -6.66 -6.57
C LEU A 193 -4.72 -7.31 -7.35
N ARG A 194 -4.96 -6.83 -8.55
CA ARG A 194 -5.89 -7.44 -9.48
C ARG A 194 -5.39 -8.82 -9.91
N GLY A 195 -6.23 -9.83 -9.77
CA GLY A 195 -5.90 -11.19 -10.23
C GLY A 195 -4.85 -11.91 -9.38
N ASP A 196 -4.47 -11.40 -8.21
CA ASP A 196 -3.64 -12.16 -7.29
C ASP A 196 -4.42 -13.39 -6.79
N PRO A 197 -3.93 -14.61 -7.04
CA PRO A 197 -4.61 -15.83 -6.60
C PRO A 197 -4.73 -15.94 -5.07
N ARG A 198 -3.87 -15.25 -4.31
CA ARG A 198 -3.98 -15.12 -2.85
C ARG A 198 -5.18 -14.25 -2.45
N SER A 199 -5.58 -13.37 -3.35
CA SER A 199 -6.76 -12.51 -3.24
C SER A 199 -8.04 -13.17 -3.72
N ALA A 200 -8.12 -14.51 -3.81
CA ALA A 200 -9.41 -15.19 -3.95
C ALA A 200 -10.13 -15.11 -2.59
N PRO A 201 -10.71 -13.98 -2.24
CA PRO A 201 -10.90 -13.58 -0.86
C PRO A 201 -12.27 -13.98 -0.37
N ARG A 202 -12.31 -14.17 0.90
CA ARG A 202 -13.56 -14.10 1.64
C ARG A 202 -13.39 -12.96 2.68
N PRO A 203 -13.99 -11.82 2.52
CA PRO A 203 -15.06 -11.42 1.58
C PRO A 203 -14.54 -11.14 0.16
N PRO A 204 -15.36 -11.38 -0.89
CA PRO A 204 -14.96 -11.10 -2.26
C PRO A 204 -14.72 -9.60 -2.45
N LEU A 205 -13.70 -9.28 -3.28
CA LEU A 205 -13.46 -7.91 -3.69
C LEU A 205 -14.69 -7.38 -4.47
N SER A 206 -15.05 -6.15 -4.23
CA SER A 206 -16.17 -5.47 -4.87
C SER A 206 -15.68 -4.63 -6.05
N THR A 207 -16.60 -4.22 -6.91
CA THR A 207 -16.31 -3.26 -7.98
C THR A 207 -15.96 -1.86 -7.46
N GLN A 208 -16.21 -1.61 -6.17
CA GLN A 208 -15.90 -0.35 -5.49
C GLN A 208 -14.46 -0.35 -4.96
N ASP A 209 -13.86 -1.51 -4.70
CA ASP A 209 -12.50 -1.59 -4.20
C ASP A 209 -11.52 -1.04 -5.25
N VAL A 210 -10.48 -0.36 -4.75
CA VAL A 210 -9.36 0.09 -5.57
C VAL A 210 -8.36 -1.05 -5.69
N LEU A 211 -8.15 -1.54 -6.92
CA LEU A 211 -7.21 -2.62 -7.17
C LEU A 211 -6.03 -2.10 -7.97
N LEU A 212 -4.83 -2.39 -7.52
CA LEU A 212 -3.60 -2.16 -8.27
C LEU A 212 -3.47 -3.19 -9.39
N ASP A 213 -2.98 -2.76 -10.53
CA ASP A 213 -2.65 -3.64 -11.67
C ASP A 213 -1.22 -4.20 -11.52
N ALA A 214 -0.32 -3.46 -10.83
CA ALA A 214 1.04 -3.89 -10.52
C ALA A 214 1.59 -3.22 -9.26
N VAL A 215 2.57 -3.88 -8.65
CA VAL A 215 3.48 -3.32 -7.64
C VAL A 215 4.90 -3.45 -8.14
N VAL A 216 5.69 -2.39 -8.01
CA VAL A 216 7.12 -2.34 -8.32
C VAL A 216 7.87 -2.06 -7.03
N ILE A 217 8.83 -2.91 -6.69
CA ILE A 217 9.69 -2.77 -5.52
C ILE A 217 11.06 -3.34 -5.86
N ALA A 218 12.14 -2.65 -5.48
CA ALA A 218 13.47 -3.20 -5.59
C ALA A 218 13.63 -4.34 -4.56
N GLY A 219 14.19 -5.46 -5.01
CA GLY A 219 14.46 -6.60 -4.16
C GLY A 219 15.95 -6.97 -4.10
N PRO A 220 16.34 -7.93 -3.25
CA PRO A 220 17.74 -8.32 -3.06
C PRO A 220 18.47 -8.77 -4.34
N GLN A 221 17.73 -9.10 -5.39
CA GLN A 221 18.28 -9.45 -6.71
C GLN A 221 18.80 -8.24 -7.51
N VAL A 222 18.43 -7.00 -7.12
CA VAL A 222 18.90 -5.79 -7.79
C VAL A 222 20.29 -5.45 -7.28
N ALA A 223 21.30 -5.51 -8.14
CA ALA A 223 22.66 -5.15 -7.76
C ALA A 223 22.77 -3.65 -7.44
N ARG A 224 23.66 -3.29 -6.51
CA ARG A 224 23.80 -1.91 -6.01
C ARG A 224 24.09 -0.90 -7.12
N ASP A 225 24.94 -1.26 -8.09
CA ASP A 225 25.31 -0.44 -9.24
C ASP A 225 24.20 -0.38 -10.32
N GLN A 226 23.18 -1.22 -10.23
CA GLN A 226 22.02 -1.25 -11.11
C GLN A 226 20.79 -0.56 -10.53
N TRP A 227 20.90 0.07 -9.36
CA TRP A 227 19.75 0.61 -8.62
C TRP A 227 18.97 1.67 -9.41
N MET A 228 19.68 2.68 -9.92
CA MET A 228 19.08 3.71 -10.77
C MET A 228 18.49 3.09 -12.06
N ALA A 229 19.25 2.21 -12.72
CA ALA A 229 18.80 1.56 -13.96
C ALA A 229 17.52 0.74 -13.75
N PHE A 230 17.37 0.06 -12.59
CA PHE A 230 16.16 -0.67 -12.24
C PHE A 230 14.93 0.25 -12.21
N TYR A 231 15.01 1.38 -11.51
CA TYR A 231 13.90 2.31 -11.40
C TYR A 231 13.57 3.01 -12.71
N LEU A 232 14.59 3.47 -13.47
CA LEU A 232 14.39 4.07 -14.78
C LEU A 232 13.74 3.11 -15.78
N LYS A 233 14.17 1.84 -15.75
CA LYS A 233 13.55 0.79 -16.56
C LYS A 233 12.10 0.54 -16.12
N SER A 234 11.83 0.50 -14.84
CA SER A 234 10.48 0.30 -14.30
C SER A 234 9.53 1.41 -14.75
N ILE A 235 9.99 2.67 -14.76
CA ILE A 235 9.24 3.82 -15.30
C ILE A 235 8.94 3.64 -16.79
N ALA A 236 9.94 3.29 -17.59
CA ALA A 236 9.79 3.10 -19.03
C ALA A 236 8.81 1.96 -19.38
N ASP A 237 8.84 0.88 -18.59
CA ASP A 237 8.07 -0.34 -18.82
C ASP A 237 6.64 -0.29 -18.26
N LEU A 238 6.25 0.77 -17.54
CA LEU A 238 4.90 0.90 -16.98
C LEU A 238 3.82 0.64 -18.03
N LYS A 239 2.81 -0.13 -17.64
CA LYS A 239 1.66 -0.44 -18.48
C LYS A 239 0.47 0.46 -18.12
N PRO A 240 -0.53 0.60 -19.02
CA PRO A 240 -1.81 1.18 -18.63
C PRO A 240 -2.41 0.52 -17.40
N GLY A 241 -3.02 1.33 -16.53
CA GLY A 241 -3.59 0.89 -15.27
C GLY A 241 -2.96 1.61 -14.07
N LEU A 242 -3.22 1.11 -12.87
CA LEU A 242 -2.73 1.67 -11.62
C LEU A 242 -1.56 0.83 -11.08
N THR A 243 -0.38 1.43 -11.06
CA THR A 243 0.82 0.82 -10.48
C THR A 243 1.22 1.57 -9.20
N GLU A 244 1.64 0.84 -8.19
CA GLU A 244 2.32 1.40 -7.02
C GLU A 244 3.80 1.02 -7.05
N MET A 245 4.67 2.03 -6.94
CA MET A 245 6.11 1.84 -6.82
C MET A 245 6.48 2.13 -5.37
N ILE A 246 6.85 1.08 -4.66
CA ILE A 246 7.21 1.12 -3.25
C ILE A 246 8.71 1.36 -3.12
N VAL A 247 9.07 2.33 -2.28
CA VAL A 247 10.44 2.65 -1.92
C VAL A 247 10.59 2.71 -0.40
N HIS A 248 11.74 2.29 0.11
CA HIS A 248 12.06 2.37 1.52
C HIS A 248 13.10 3.46 1.73
N LEU A 249 12.66 4.64 2.18
CA LEU A 249 13.55 5.80 2.31
C LEU A 249 14.24 5.83 3.67
N GLY A 250 15.46 6.35 3.69
CA GLY A 250 16.20 6.56 4.94
C GLY A 250 17.53 7.25 4.68
N ARG A 251 18.07 7.92 5.71
CA ARG A 251 19.42 8.46 5.70
C ARG A 251 20.39 7.39 6.19
N ASP A 252 21.48 7.17 5.46
CA ASP A 252 22.54 6.24 5.90
C ASP A 252 23.42 6.93 6.97
N ASP A 253 22.86 7.10 8.15
CA ASP A 253 23.49 7.75 9.29
C ASP A 253 23.68 6.79 10.50
N ALA A 254 24.23 7.33 11.57
CA ALA A 254 24.58 6.53 12.74
C ALA A 254 23.35 5.88 13.43
N GLU A 255 22.16 6.54 13.39
CA GLU A 255 20.94 5.95 13.93
C GLU A 255 20.53 4.75 13.09
N LEU A 256 20.33 4.95 11.78
CA LEU A 256 19.81 3.89 10.93
C LEU A 256 20.77 2.72 10.77
N GLN A 257 22.10 2.99 10.74
CA GLN A 257 23.13 1.94 10.78
C GLN A 257 23.06 1.10 12.06
N ALA A 258 22.83 1.74 13.21
CA ALA A 258 22.74 1.04 14.49
C ALA A 258 21.49 0.16 14.61
N VAL A 259 20.32 0.68 14.19
CA VAL A 259 19.04 -0.05 14.31
C VAL A 259 18.88 -1.14 13.27
N THR A 260 19.55 -1.03 12.10
CA THR A 260 19.52 -2.03 11.01
C THR A 260 20.80 -2.88 10.96
N VAL A 261 21.51 -3.02 12.06
CA VAL A 261 22.72 -3.86 12.12
C VAL A 261 22.41 -5.29 11.65
N ASN A 262 23.31 -5.86 10.83
CA ASN A 262 23.16 -7.20 10.22
C ASN A 262 21.91 -7.37 9.32
N HIS A 263 21.24 -6.30 8.93
CA HIS A 263 20.04 -6.34 8.10
C HIS A 263 20.30 -5.63 6.76
N GLU A 264 21.08 -6.26 5.87
CA GLU A 264 21.51 -5.60 4.64
C GLU A 264 20.37 -5.34 3.63
N PRO A 265 19.48 -6.29 3.31
CA PRO A 265 18.27 -5.94 2.57
C PRO A 265 17.38 -5.01 3.40
N TYR A 266 16.92 -3.91 2.79
CA TYR A 266 16.10 -2.89 3.44
C TYR A 266 16.75 -2.18 4.65
N GLY A 267 18.07 -2.36 4.86
CA GLY A 267 18.85 -1.66 5.89
C GLY A 267 19.25 -0.24 5.46
N SER A 268 20.14 0.38 6.25
CA SER A 268 20.54 1.79 6.12
C SER A 268 20.99 2.18 4.72
N ALA A 269 22.00 1.50 4.16
CA ALA A 269 22.53 1.80 2.83
C ALA A 269 21.52 1.49 1.69
N TRP A 270 20.59 0.57 1.87
CA TRP A 270 19.50 0.31 0.94
C TRP A 270 18.55 1.50 0.87
N ARG A 271 18.10 1.97 2.03
CA ARG A 271 17.16 3.08 2.17
C ARG A 271 17.72 4.39 1.63
N GLN A 272 19.04 4.63 1.82
CA GLN A 272 19.72 5.76 1.23
C GLN A 272 19.71 5.69 -0.31
N ARG A 273 19.92 4.49 -0.90
CA ARG A 273 19.87 4.34 -2.37
C ARG A 273 18.49 4.64 -2.94
N ASP A 274 17.42 4.17 -2.29
CA ASP A 274 16.06 4.50 -2.70
C ASP A 274 15.82 6.02 -2.63
N TYR A 275 16.25 6.64 -1.54
CA TYR A 275 16.15 8.10 -1.38
C TYR A 275 16.92 8.84 -2.47
N ASP A 276 18.16 8.44 -2.75
CA ASP A 276 19.00 9.08 -3.78
C ASP A 276 18.37 8.98 -5.17
N VAL A 277 17.75 7.84 -5.49
CA VAL A 277 17.06 7.65 -6.77
C VAL A 277 15.86 8.57 -6.88
N VAL A 278 14.89 8.49 -5.95
CA VAL A 278 13.62 9.22 -6.12
C VAL A 278 13.80 10.73 -6.06
N THR A 279 14.86 11.21 -5.39
CA THR A 279 15.19 12.65 -5.33
C THR A 279 16.11 13.12 -6.44
N SER A 280 16.58 12.22 -7.32
CA SER A 280 17.53 12.55 -8.40
C SER A 280 16.86 13.32 -9.54
N PRO A 281 17.61 14.20 -10.23
CA PRO A 281 17.15 14.84 -11.46
C PRO A 281 16.82 13.85 -12.57
N GLU A 282 17.56 12.73 -12.64
CA GLU A 282 17.36 11.69 -13.66
C GLU A 282 16.03 10.98 -13.51
N PHE A 283 15.66 10.59 -12.27
CA PHE A 283 14.38 9.94 -12.00
C PHE A 283 13.22 10.91 -12.26
N LYS A 284 13.33 12.16 -11.80
CA LYS A 284 12.35 13.21 -12.08
C LYS A 284 12.16 13.43 -13.58
N LYS A 285 13.26 13.46 -14.34
CA LYS A 285 13.20 13.58 -15.80
C LYS A 285 12.52 12.36 -16.44
N ALA A 286 12.81 11.15 -15.98
CA ALA A 286 12.17 9.96 -16.49
C ALA A 286 10.64 9.99 -16.29
N LEU A 287 10.16 10.47 -15.15
CA LEU A 287 8.72 10.67 -14.91
C LEU A 287 8.10 11.69 -15.88
N GLN A 288 8.82 12.79 -16.19
CA GLN A 288 8.36 13.83 -17.11
C GLN A 288 8.37 13.40 -18.58
N ASP A 289 9.36 12.62 -18.99
CA ASP A 289 9.53 12.16 -20.38
C ASP A 289 8.54 11.04 -20.76
N ASN A 290 7.91 10.41 -19.78
CA ASN A 290 6.93 9.34 -19.99
C ASN A 290 5.49 9.85 -19.71
N PRO A 291 4.48 9.36 -20.44
CA PRO A 291 3.09 9.79 -20.25
C PRO A 291 2.48 9.15 -18.97
N ILE A 292 3.05 9.47 -17.82
CA ILE A 292 2.67 8.95 -16.51
C ILE A 292 1.92 10.03 -15.75
N ILE A 293 0.85 9.62 -15.08
CA ILE A 293 0.07 10.47 -14.20
C ILE A 293 0.34 10.02 -12.77
N LEU A 294 0.99 10.88 -11.98
CA LEU A 294 1.15 10.64 -10.54
C LEU A 294 -0.20 10.83 -9.86
N VAL A 295 -0.57 9.87 -9.05
CA VAL A 295 -1.80 9.86 -8.26
C VAL A 295 -1.49 9.51 -6.80
N THR A 296 -2.46 9.79 -5.92
CA THR A 296 -2.37 9.55 -4.49
C THR A 296 -3.47 8.60 -4.03
N TRP A 297 -3.27 7.90 -2.92
CA TRP A 297 -4.33 7.13 -2.27
C TRP A 297 -5.48 8.02 -1.80
N LYS A 298 -5.18 9.26 -1.43
CA LYS A 298 -6.19 10.27 -1.07
C LYS A 298 -7.14 10.61 -2.22
N GLU A 299 -6.66 10.61 -3.47
CA GLU A 299 -7.51 10.76 -4.67
C GLU A 299 -8.31 9.49 -4.92
N LEU A 300 -7.71 8.34 -4.76
CA LEU A 300 -8.35 7.02 -4.91
C LEU A 300 -9.45 6.79 -3.87
N GLN A 301 -9.25 7.23 -2.63
CA GLN A 301 -10.26 7.19 -1.58
C GLN A 301 -11.57 7.89 -2.00
N LYS A 302 -11.47 9.03 -2.68
CA LYS A 302 -12.64 9.80 -3.16
C LYS A 302 -13.44 9.06 -4.23
N VAL A 303 -12.79 8.23 -5.04
CA VAL A 303 -13.47 7.46 -6.11
C VAL A 303 -13.91 6.07 -5.65
N GLY A 304 -13.27 5.49 -4.62
CA GLY A 304 -13.71 4.27 -3.96
C GLY A 304 -15.03 4.41 -3.21
N GLN A 305 -15.36 5.60 -2.75
CA GLN A 305 -16.55 5.88 -1.93
C GLN A 305 -17.79 6.36 -2.74
N ARG A 306 -17.69 6.48 -4.06
CA ARG A 306 -18.84 6.90 -4.89
C ARG A 306 -19.70 5.68 -5.22
N PRO A 307 -21.02 5.74 -4.94
CA PRO A 307 -21.97 4.69 -5.31
C PRO A 307 -22.09 4.49 -6.81
#